data_b2825d0a0e1a80cd62cfc3e686721e93
#
_entry.id   b2825d0a0e1a80cd62cfc3e686721e93
#
_cell.length_a   1.000
_cell.length_b   1.000
_cell.length_c   1.000
_cell.angle_alpha   90.00
_cell.angle_beta   90.00
_cell.angle_gamma   90.00
#
_symmetry.space_group_name_H-M   'P 1'
#
loop_
_entity.id
_entity.type
_entity.pdbx_description
1 polymer ?
#
loop_
_entity_poly.entity_id
_entity_poly.type
_entity_poly.pdbx_seq_one_letter_code
_entity_poly.pdbx_strand_id
1 'polypeptide(L)'
;MPSSKVDAPSTGGASPGAAGDTGPDSGKLSLLALIGLVVGSMIGGGVFSLPQNIAASAAAGPIIIGWIITGIGMICLAFVYQFLANRKPELDNGVYAYARAGFGDYMGFNSAWGYWLSALIGNVGYLVLLMSTIGKFLPIFEGGNTLPAIIVASVLLWLNHLLIIKGIQTATLINTITTIAKIVPIFAFIAIAAFGFHYDLFVFDFWGEQSGLGSIVDQTRNMMLVTVWVFIGIEGASIYSKRARNRKDVGTATIVGFIFVLAVLVLVNLLSLGIMQRAEIAELPDASMGDVLAEIVGPWGVWFVSIAVIISVLGALLAWILLCGETMQIPGTDGTMPSFFGRLNENDAPANALLVTNIVTQVVLLATMLSSNVYYLSLIHI
;
A
#
# COMPACT_ATOMS: atom_id res chain seq x y z
N MET A 1 36.96 38.91 52.54
CA MET A 1 36.23 38.73 53.83
C MET A 1 34.79 39.14 53.62
N PRO A 2 33.82 38.46 54.23
CA PRO A 2 33.56 37.02 54.27
C PRO A 2 32.19 36.67 53.64
N SER A 3 32.12 35.52 53.15
CA SER A 3 31.19 34.40 53.27
C SER A 3 29.94 34.57 54.15
N SER A 4 28.79 34.20 53.60
CA SER A 4 27.76 33.49 54.36
C SER A 4 27.00 32.51 53.49
N LYS A 5 27.22 31.25 53.82
CA LYS A 5 26.34 30.12 53.46
C LYS A 5 25.01 30.29 54.15
N VAL A 6 23.92 29.98 53.51
CA VAL A 6 22.70 29.56 54.19
C VAL A 6 22.16 28.33 53.48
N ASP A 7 21.86 27.33 54.31
CA ASP A 7 21.50 25.98 53.98
C ASP A 7 20.07 25.85 53.40
N ALA A 8 19.86 24.72 52.68
CA ALA A 8 18.61 24.23 52.17
C ALA A 8 17.63 23.74 53.26
N PRO A 9 16.38 23.54 52.90
CA PRO A 9 15.69 22.33 53.34
C PRO A 9 15.19 21.45 52.21
N SER A 10 15.49 20.18 52.39
CA SER A 10 14.92 19.05 51.69
C SER A 10 13.44 18.85 52.02
N THR A 11 12.57 18.65 51.05
CA THR A 11 11.39 17.79 51.24
C THR A 11 10.79 17.35 49.88
N GLY A 12 10.54 16.07 49.77
CA GLY A 12 9.33 15.55 49.14
C GLY A 12 9.45 15.07 47.71
N GLY A 13 9.60 13.76 47.55
CA GLY A 13 9.50 13.06 46.28
C GLY A 13 8.16 13.26 45.57
N ALA A 14 8.24 13.48 44.27
CA ALA A 14 7.19 13.22 43.34
C ALA A 14 7.83 12.45 42.19
N SER A 15 7.28 11.26 41.89
CA SER A 15 7.65 10.43 40.75
C SER A 15 7.54 11.21 39.45
N PRO A 16 8.49 11.10 38.51
CA PRO A 16 8.34 11.74 37.23
C PRO A 16 7.33 10.91 36.39
N GLY A 17 6.13 11.46 36.21
CA GLY A 17 5.26 11.10 35.13
C GLY A 17 6.01 11.29 33.81
N ALA A 18 5.80 10.39 32.86
CA ALA A 18 6.41 10.35 31.55
C ALA A 18 6.44 11.75 30.89
N ALA A 19 7.58 12.43 31.02
CA ALA A 19 7.89 13.62 30.25
C ALA A 19 8.15 13.16 28.81
N GLY A 20 7.30 13.59 27.88
CA GLY A 20 7.55 13.42 26.47
C GLY A 20 8.94 13.97 26.12
N ASP A 21 9.71 13.16 25.40
CA ASP A 21 11.05 13.48 24.90
C ASP A 21 10.99 14.74 24.02
N THR A 22 11.33 15.90 24.57
CA THR A 22 11.38 17.20 23.87
C THR A 22 12.77 17.48 23.27
N GLY A 23 13.57 16.43 23.01
CA GLY A 23 14.87 16.55 22.35
C GLY A 23 14.76 16.93 20.87
N PRO A 24 15.86 17.39 20.23
CA PRO A 24 15.90 17.74 18.80
C PRO A 24 15.54 16.60 17.84
N ASP A 25 15.31 15.40 18.34
CA ASP A 25 14.87 14.20 17.62
C ASP A 25 13.36 13.91 17.78
N SER A 26 12.61 14.73 18.52
CA SER A 26 11.16 14.56 18.65
C SER A 26 10.49 14.82 17.29
N GLY A 27 9.95 13.76 16.68
CA GLY A 27 9.31 13.78 15.34
C GLY A 27 10.10 13.09 14.25
N LYS A 28 11.35 12.62 14.48
CA LYS A 28 12.09 11.82 13.52
C LYS A 28 11.77 10.33 13.62
N LEU A 29 11.72 9.66 12.45
CA LEU A 29 11.37 8.26 12.32
C LEU A 29 12.57 7.36 12.62
N SER A 30 12.38 6.37 13.48
CA SER A 30 13.34 5.29 13.72
C SER A 30 13.36 4.29 12.55
N LEU A 31 14.38 3.41 12.50
CA LEU A 31 14.46 2.32 11.52
C LEU A 31 13.19 1.47 11.50
N LEU A 32 12.68 1.08 12.67
CA LEU A 32 11.47 0.26 12.76
C LEU A 32 10.24 0.99 12.22
N ALA A 33 10.12 2.29 12.49
CA ALA A 33 9.04 3.12 11.94
C ALA A 33 9.13 3.23 10.41
N LEU A 34 10.34 3.36 9.86
CA LEU A 34 10.57 3.37 8.41
C LEU A 34 10.24 2.02 7.78
N ILE A 35 10.63 0.89 8.39
CA ILE A 35 10.22 -0.46 7.95
C ILE A 35 8.70 -0.57 7.96
N GLY A 36 8.05 -0.11 9.03
CA GLY A 36 6.59 -0.09 9.14
C GLY A 36 5.92 0.75 8.04
N LEU A 37 6.53 1.86 7.63
CA LEU A 37 6.05 2.67 6.50
C LEU A 37 6.17 1.91 5.17
N VAL A 38 7.30 1.27 4.88
CA VAL A 38 7.49 0.47 3.66
C VAL A 38 6.49 -0.69 3.63
N VAL A 39 6.41 -1.47 4.70
CA VAL A 39 5.47 -2.58 4.83
C VAL A 39 4.03 -2.05 4.72
N GLY A 40 3.73 -0.95 5.39
CA GLY A 40 2.42 -0.33 5.39
C GLY A 40 1.98 0.23 4.04
N SER A 41 2.90 0.78 3.25
CA SER A 41 2.60 1.28 1.90
C SER A 41 2.43 0.17 0.86
N MET A 42 3.23 -0.90 0.95
CA MET A 42 3.16 -2.04 0.02
C MET A 42 1.99 -2.98 0.36
N ILE A 43 1.73 -3.28 1.63
CA ILE A 43 0.57 -4.07 2.04
C ILE A 43 -0.67 -3.18 2.05
N GLY A 44 -1.31 -3.07 0.90
CA GLY A 44 -2.61 -2.40 0.73
C GLY A 44 -3.77 -3.40 0.67
N GLY A 45 -4.80 -3.06 -0.13
CA GLY A 45 -5.91 -3.97 -0.43
C GLY A 45 -5.52 -5.17 -1.31
N GLY A 46 -4.46 -5.01 -2.11
CA GLY A 46 -4.07 -5.98 -3.12
C GLY A 46 -3.72 -7.38 -2.59
N VAL A 47 -3.13 -7.47 -1.39
CA VAL A 47 -2.81 -8.77 -0.78
C VAL A 47 -4.06 -9.64 -0.55
N PHE A 48 -5.18 -9.02 -0.23
CA PHE A 48 -6.44 -9.73 0.03
C PHE A 48 -7.13 -10.23 -1.24
N SER A 49 -6.82 -9.59 -2.38
CA SER A 49 -7.30 -9.96 -3.72
C SER A 49 -6.24 -10.72 -4.53
N LEU A 50 -5.08 -11.01 -3.94
CA LEU A 50 -3.98 -11.66 -4.64
C LEU A 50 -4.29 -13.10 -5.07
N PRO A 51 -4.96 -13.95 -4.24
CA PRO A 51 -5.21 -15.34 -4.62
C PRO A 51 -5.97 -15.46 -5.94
N GLN A 52 -7.15 -14.82 -6.10
CA GLN A 52 -7.92 -14.95 -7.33
C GLN A 52 -7.23 -14.33 -8.54
N ASN A 53 -6.59 -13.15 -8.39
CA ASN A 53 -5.96 -12.46 -9.50
C ASN A 53 -4.79 -13.24 -10.10
N ILE A 54 -3.98 -13.88 -9.25
CA ILE A 54 -2.87 -14.72 -9.72
C ILE A 54 -3.38 -16.07 -10.24
N ALA A 55 -4.34 -16.70 -9.54
CA ALA A 55 -4.93 -17.95 -9.97
C ALA A 55 -5.64 -17.84 -11.34
N ALA A 56 -6.25 -16.69 -11.63
CA ALA A 56 -6.81 -16.40 -12.96
C ALA A 56 -5.74 -16.32 -14.06
N SER A 57 -4.50 -16.00 -13.71
CA SER A 57 -3.43 -15.73 -14.67
C SER A 57 -2.51 -16.91 -14.91
N ALA A 58 -2.31 -17.80 -13.92
CA ALA A 58 -1.28 -18.84 -14.00
C ALA A 58 -1.55 -20.02 -13.04
N ALA A 59 -0.96 -21.17 -13.37
CA ALA A 59 -0.87 -22.34 -12.52
C ALA A 59 0.34 -22.29 -11.56
N ALA A 60 0.43 -23.20 -10.60
CA ALA A 60 1.41 -23.17 -9.51
C ALA A 60 2.87 -23.05 -9.97
N GLY A 61 3.29 -23.81 -10.97
CA GLY A 61 4.66 -23.78 -11.52
C GLY A 61 5.04 -22.42 -12.12
N PRO A 62 4.29 -21.89 -13.11
CA PRO A 62 4.49 -20.55 -13.65
C PRO A 62 4.41 -19.45 -12.58
N ILE A 63 3.55 -19.58 -11.56
CA ILE A 63 3.48 -18.66 -10.43
C ILE A 63 4.81 -18.61 -9.67
N ILE A 64 5.41 -19.75 -9.35
CA ILE A 64 6.71 -19.81 -8.67
C ILE A 64 7.79 -19.13 -9.52
N ILE A 65 7.83 -19.42 -10.83
CA ILE A 65 8.80 -18.79 -11.74
C ILE A 65 8.60 -17.26 -11.74
N GLY A 66 7.37 -16.79 -11.85
CA GLY A 66 7.05 -15.37 -11.84
C GLY A 66 7.45 -14.69 -10.53
N TRP A 67 7.22 -15.31 -9.37
CA TRP A 67 7.66 -14.78 -8.07
C TRP A 67 9.18 -14.69 -7.97
N ILE A 68 9.93 -15.67 -8.51
CA ILE A 68 11.39 -15.63 -8.53
C ILE A 68 11.89 -14.48 -9.40
N ILE A 69 11.36 -14.35 -10.63
CA ILE A 69 11.76 -13.27 -11.55
C ILE A 69 11.41 -11.89 -10.96
N THR A 70 10.18 -11.72 -10.49
CA THR A 70 9.73 -10.47 -9.88
C THR A 70 10.52 -10.14 -8.62
N GLY A 71 10.76 -11.13 -7.75
CA GLY A 71 11.54 -10.96 -6.53
C GLY A 71 12.96 -10.48 -6.81
N ILE A 72 13.64 -11.08 -7.81
CA ILE A 72 14.98 -10.64 -8.24
C ILE A 72 14.94 -9.21 -8.80
N GLY A 73 13.99 -8.91 -9.68
CA GLY A 73 13.84 -7.57 -10.26
C GLY A 73 13.59 -6.50 -9.20
N MET A 74 12.69 -6.78 -8.28
CA MET A 74 12.31 -5.82 -7.24
C MET A 74 13.39 -5.67 -6.14
N ILE A 75 14.17 -6.71 -5.82
CA ILE A 75 15.31 -6.55 -4.92
C ILE A 75 16.41 -5.69 -5.55
N CYS A 76 16.63 -5.80 -6.86
CA CYS A 76 17.52 -4.90 -7.58
C CYS A 76 17.03 -3.44 -7.49
N LEU A 77 15.73 -3.20 -7.63
CA LEU A 77 15.13 -1.88 -7.45
C LEU A 77 15.31 -1.36 -6.02
N ALA A 78 15.09 -2.21 -5.00
CA ALA A 78 15.33 -1.85 -3.60
C ALA A 78 16.79 -1.43 -3.36
N PHE A 79 17.75 -2.12 -3.96
CA PHE A 79 19.16 -1.72 -3.90
C PHE A 79 19.44 -0.38 -4.62
N VAL A 80 18.75 -0.09 -5.72
CA VAL A 80 18.83 1.23 -6.38
C VAL A 80 18.37 2.33 -5.41
N TYR A 81 17.23 2.17 -4.76
CA TYR A 81 16.75 3.12 -3.74
C TYR A 81 17.73 3.27 -2.58
N GLN A 82 18.27 2.16 -2.07
CA GLN A 82 19.30 2.21 -1.01
C GLN A 82 20.56 2.97 -1.47
N PHE A 83 21.04 2.69 -2.67
CA PHE A 83 22.20 3.35 -3.23
C PHE A 83 21.97 4.85 -3.39
N LEU A 84 20.84 5.25 -3.94
CA LEU A 84 20.48 6.65 -4.13
C LEU A 84 20.30 7.37 -2.79
N ALA A 85 19.61 6.77 -1.82
CA ALA A 85 19.44 7.34 -0.48
C ALA A 85 20.78 7.59 0.22
N ASN A 86 21.78 6.71 0.02
CA ASN A 86 23.10 6.84 0.61
C ASN A 86 24.01 7.83 -0.16
N ARG A 87 23.92 7.87 -1.50
CA ARG A 87 24.79 8.68 -2.36
C ARG A 87 24.28 10.09 -2.59
N LYS A 88 22.98 10.29 -2.50
CA LYS A 88 22.28 11.54 -2.77
C LYS A 88 21.34 11.91 -1.61
N PRO A 89 21.90 12.05 -0.38
CA PRO A 89 21.09 12.35 0.80
C PRO A 89 20.43 13.73 0.75
N GLU A 90 20.92 14.62 -0.13
CA GLU A 90 20.34 15.95 -0.40
C GLU A 90 19.06 15.88 -1.24
N LEU A 91 18.82 14.77 -1.96
CA LEU A 91 17.63 14.60 -2.76
C LEU A 91 16.51 13.99 -1.89
N ASP A 92 15.57 14.81 -1.59
CA ASP A 92 14.34 14.42 -0.91
C ASP A 92 13.21 14.25 -1.95
N ASN A 93 12.14 13.53 -1.59
CA ASN A 93 10.96 13.34 -2.43
C ASN A 93 11.05 12.21 -3.48
N GLY A 94 11.84 11.20 -3.18
CA GLY A 94 11.78 9.90 -3.84
C GLY A 94 11.97 9.94 -5.36
N VAL A 95 11.06 9.28 -6.06
CA VAL A 95 11.19 8.98 -7.51
C VAL A 95 11.34 10.22 -8.37
N TYR A 96 10.57 11.28 -8.08
CA TYR A 96 10.64 12.55 -8.80
C TYR A 96 12.03 13.18 -8.73
N ALA A 97 12.57 13.33 -7.51
CA ALA A 97 13.86 14.00 -7.30
C ALA A 97 15.01 13.23 -7.94
N TYR A 98 14.99 11.91 -7.86
CA TYR A 98 16.01 11.06 -8.49
C TYR A 98 15.94 11.13 -10.02
N ALA A 99 14.74 11.05 -10.60
CA ALA A 99 14.57 11.16 -12.05
C ALA A 99 14.98 12.54 -12.58
N ARG A 100 14.60 13.61 -11.88
CA ARG A 100 14.95 14.99 -12.24
C ARG A 100 16.45 15.22 -12.18
N ALA A 101 17.10 14.78 -11.09
CA ALA A 101 18.54 14.97 -10.91
C ALA A 101 19.38 14.16 -11.91
N GLY A 102 18.89 12.99 -12.34
CA GLY A 102 19.60 12.13 -13.29
C GLY A 102 19.37 12.48 -14.75
N PHE A 103 18.16 12.92 -15.11
CA PHE A 103 17.72 13.01 -16.52
C PHE A 103 17.04 14.35 -16.87
N GLY A 104 17.00 15.30 -15.94
CA GLY A 104 16.44 16.64 -16.16
C GLY A 104 14.93 16.75 -15.90
N ASP A 105 14.41 17.98 -16.09
CA ASP A 105 13.05 18.36 -15.69
C ASP A 105 11.97 17.56 -16.40
N TYR A 106 12.15 17.23 -17.68
CA TYR A 106 11.17 16.44 -18.45
C TYR A 106 10.97 15.03 -17.87
N MET A 107 12.06 14.35 -17.53
CA MET A 107 11.98 13.01 -16.95
C MET A 107 11.48 13.06 -15.50
N GLY A 108 11.85 14.10 -14.75
CA GLY A 108 11.28 14.36 -13.43
C GLY A 108 9.75 14.54 -13.50
N PHE A 109 9.28 15.39 -14.42
CA PHE A 109 7.85 15.57 -14.66
C PHE A 109 7.14 14.26 -15.00
N ASN A 110 7.66 13.49 -15.97
CA ASN A 110 7.05 12.23 -16.37
C ASN A 110 6.99 11.21 -15.22
N SER A 111 8.04 11.17 -14.40
CA SER A 111 8.09 10.30 -13.22
C SER A 111 7.02 10.67 -12.18
N ALA A 112 6.89 11.97 -11.86
CA ALA A 112 5.84 12.45 -10.95
C ALA A 112 4.43 12.23 -11.50
N TRP A 113 4.23 12.54 -12.79
CA TRP A 113 2.95 12.40 -13.46
C TRP A 113 2.49 10.95 -13.55
N GLY A 114 3.39 10.04 -13.99
CA GLY A 114 3.09 8.62 -14.07
C GLY A 114 2.79 8.02 -12.70
N TYR A 115 3.58 8.36 -11.69
CA TYR A 115 3.34 7.91 -10.32
C TYR A 115 2.00 8.42 -9.76
N TRP A 116 1.71 9.71 -9.94
CA TRP A 116 0.42 10.30 -9.54
C TRP A 116 -0.76 9.62 -10.21
N LEU A 117 -0.69 9.39 -11.52
CA LEU A 117 -1.78 8.75 -12.28
C LEU A 117 -2.01 7.31 -11.80
N SER A 118 -0.92 6.54 -11.58
CA SER A 118 -0.99 5.18 -11.05
C SER A 118 -1.61 5.15 -9.65
N ALA A 119 -1.16 6.03 -8.74
CA ALA A 119 -1.67 6.12 -7.38
C ALA A 119 -3.14 6.57 -7.34
N LEU A 120 -3.54 7.48 -8.21
CA LEU A 120 -4.92 7.95 -8.36
C LEU A 120 -5.86 6.80 -8.79
N ILE A 121 -5.47 6.02 -9.80
CA ILE A 121 -6.24 4.86 -10.24
C ILE A 121 -6.27 3.79 -9.16
N GLY A 122 -5.17 3.62 -8.41
CA GLY A 122 -5.11 2.76 -7.22
C GLY A 122 -6.14 3.16 -6.15
N ASN A 123 -6.36 4.45 -5.93
CA ASN A 123 -7.41 4.94 -5.01
C ASN A 123 -8.81 4.56 -5.48
N VAL A 124 -9.08 4.58 -6.78
CA VAL A 124 -10.35 4.06 -7.34
C VAL A 124 -10.48 2.58 -7.06
N GLY A 125 -9.42 1.80 -7.28
CA GLY A 125 -9.38 0.38 -6.95
C GLY A 125 -9.68 0.10 -5.47
N TYR A 126 -9.13 0.90 -4.56
CA TYR A 126 -9.44 0.81 -3.11
C TYR A 126 -10.92 1.09 -2.81
N LEU A 127 -11.51 2.10 -3.44
CA LEU A 127 -12.93 2.42 -3.24
C LEU A 127 -13.84 1.29 -3.74
N VAL A 128 -13.55 0.73 -4.91
CA VAL A 128 -14.30 -0.40 -5.47
C VAL A 128 -14.12 -1.65 -4.61
N LEU A 129 -12.89 -1.98 -4.20
CA LEU A 129 -12.60 -3.10 -3.32
C LEU A 129 -13.33 -2.97 -1.97
N LEU A 130 -13.35 -1.77 -1.40
CA LEU A 130 -14.08 -1.50 -0.16
C LEU A 130 -15.57 -1.78 -0.32
N MET A 131 -16.18 -1.27 -1.38
CA MET A 131 -17.61 -1.47 -1.64
C MET A 131 -17.93 -2.92 -1.97
N SER A 132 -17.12 -3.60 -2.79
CA SER A 132 -17.25 -5.01 -3.10
C SER A 132 -17.15 -5.89 -1.83
N THR A 133 -16.22 -5.56 -0.93
CA THR A 133 -16.07 -6.27 0.35
C THR A 133 -17.31 -6.09 1.24
N ILE A 134 -17.88 -4.88 1.31
CA ILE A 134 -19.14 -4.63 2.02
C ILE A 134 -20.29 -5.34 1.30
N GLY A 135 -20.22 -5.47 -0.01
CA GLY A 135 -21.18 -6.19 -0.85
C GLY A 135 -21.36 -7.67 -0.47
N LYS A 136 -20.34 -8.30 0.11
CA LYS A 136 -20.46 -9.67 0.67
C LYS A 136 -21.51 -9.78 1.79
N PHE A 137 -21.81 -8.67 2.46
CA PHE A 137 -22.80 -8.59 3.54
C PHE A 137 -24.09 -7.86 3.14
N LEU A 138 -23.96 -6.91 2.22
CA LEU A 138 -25.06 -6.07 1.73
C LEU A 138 -25.11 -6.14 0.20
N PRO A 139 -25.95 -7.00 -0.40
CA PRO A 139 -25.98 -7.26 -1.84
C PRO A 139 -26.15 -6.02 -2.73
N ILE A 140 -26.70 -4.93 -2.18
CA ILE A 140 -26.85 -3.64 -2.88
C ILE A 140 -25.49 -3.06 -3.38
N PHE A 141 -24.37 -3.50 -2.78
CA PHE A 141 -23.00 -3.08 -3.11
C PHE A 141 -22.21 -4.15 -3.87
N GLU A 142 -22.85 -5.23 -4.30
CA GLU A 142 -22.22 -6.35 -5.01
C GLU A 142 -21.38 -5.84 -6.19
N GLY A 143 -20.15 -6.39 -6.35
CA GLY A 143 -19.19 -5.97 -7.37
C GLY A 143 -18.52 -4.62 -7.13
N GLY A 144 -18.97 -3.83 -6.12
CA GLY A 144 -18.36 -2.56 -5.72
C GLY A 144 -18.57 -1.38 -6.69
N ASN A 145 -19.23 -1.58 -7.83
CA ASN A 145 -19.46 -0.57 -8.87
C ASN A 145 -20.95 -0.32 -9.19
N THR A 146 -21.86 -0.79 -8.35
CA THR A 146 -23.28 -0.45 -8.43
C THR A 146 -23.51 1.03 -8.11
N LEU A 147 -24.61 1.61 -8.58
CA LEU A 147 -24.92 3.02 -8.29
C LEU A 147 -24.89 3.35 -6.78
N PRO A 148 -25.50 2.55 -5.86
CA PRO A 148 -25.37 2.77 -4.44
C PRO A 148 -23.91 2.69 -3.94
N ALA A 149 -23.11 1.74 -4.45
CA ALA A 149 -21.71 1.61 -4.10
C ALA A 149 -20.92 2.87 -4.50
N ILE A 150 -21.12 3.38 -5.70
CA ILE A 150 -20.45 4.60 -6.19
C ILE A 150 -20.86 5.84 -5.38
N ILE A 151 -22.12 5.95 -4.96
CA ILE A 151 -22.55 7.06 -4.10
C ILE A 151 -21.82 7.02 -2.76
N VAL A 152 -21.78 5.86 -2.09
CA VAL A 152 -21.08 5.72 -0.81
C VAL A 152 -19.58 5.92 -0.96
N ALA A 153 -18.96 5.33 -1.99
CA ALA A 153 -17.56 5.53 -2.32
C ALA A 153 -17.21 7.02 -2.56
N SER A 154 -18.08 7.74 -3.28
CA SER A 154 -17.93 9.19 -3.49
C SER A 154 -17.98 9.96 -2.17
N VAL A 155 -18.94 9.67 -1.30
CA VAL A 155 -19.01 10.29 0.03
C VAL A 155 -17.72 10.04 0.82
N LEU A 156 -17.20 8.81 0.81
CA LEU A 156 -15.94 8.46 1.48
C LEU A 156 -14.74 9.20 0.89
N LEU A 157 -14.65 9.31 -0.44
CA LEU A 157 -13.60 10.06 -1.12
C LEU A 157 -13.57 11.53 -0.65
N TRP A 158 -14.71 12.20 -0.70
CA TRP A 158 -14.79 13.60 -0.30
C TRP A 158 -14.67 13.82 1.21
N LEU A 159 -15.09 12.86 2.02
CA LEU A 159 -14.84 12.90 3.47
C LEU A 159 -13.33 12.81 3.78
N ASN A 160 -12.60 11.92 3.13
CA ASN A 160 -11.14 11.83 3.25
C ASN A 160 -10.48 13.14 2.78
N HIS A 161 -10.95 13.74 1.68
CA HIS A 161 -10.48 15.06 1.24
C HIS A 161 -10.62 16.12 2.35
N LEU A 162 -11.80 16.21 2.95
CA LEU A 162 -12.06 17.17 4.03
C LEU A 162 -11.22 16.92 5.28
N LEU A 163 -10.96 15.64 5.61
CA LEU A 163 -10.10 15.28 6.74
C LEU A 163 -8.64 15.70 6.50
N ILE A 164 -8.13 15.48 5.29
CA ILE A 164 -6.74 15.81 4.95
C ILE A 164 -6.52 17.33 4.93
N ILE A 165 -7.42 18.10 4.33
CA ILE A 165 -7.26 19.58 4.26
C ILE A 165 -7.40 20.26 5.61
N LYS A 166 -8.04 19.62 6.63
CA LYS A 166 -8.16 20.12 8.00
C LYS A 166 -6.95 19.85 8.89
N GLY A 167 -6.01 19.01 8.45
CA GLY A 167 -4.77 18.76 9.16
C GLY A 167 -4.33 17.30 9.19
N ILE A 168 -3.04 17.10 9.01
CA ILE A 168 -2.40 15.79 8.76
C ILE A 168 -2.12 14.99 10.05
N GLN A 169 -2.15 15.62 11.24
CA GLN A 169 -1.71 14.97 12.48
C GLN A 169 -2.53 13.74 12.88
N THR A 170 -3.81 13.70 12.53
CA THR A 170 -4.70 12.56 12.77
C THR A 170 -4.36 11.37 11.85
N ALA A 171 -3.77 11.63 10.69
CA ALA A 171 -3.43 10.60 9.71
C ALA A 171 -2.39 9.58 10.23
N THR A 172 -1.44 9.99 11.06
CA THR A 172 -0.39 9.11 11.59
C THR A 172 -0.93 8.05 12.54
N LEU A 173 -1.86 8.43 13.43
CA LEU A 173 -2.50 7.49 14.35
C LEU A 173 -3.37 6.49 13.59
N ILE A 174 -4.18 6.98 12.65
CA ILE A 174 -5.03 6.15 11.79
C ILE A 174 -4.15 5.17 11.01
N ASN A 175 -3.05 5.62 10.41
CA ASN A 175 -2.14 4.76 9.67
C ASN A 175 -1.52 3.66 10.55
N THR A 176 -1.19 3.93 11.80
CA THR A 176 -0.67 2.91 12.72
C THR A 176 -1.73 1.85 13.05
N ILE A 177 -2.94 2.28 13.40
CA ILE A 177 -4.06 1.37 13.71
C ILE A 177 -4.37 0.50 12.51
N THR A 178 -4.47 1.09 11.33
CA THR A 178 -4.80 0.36 10.09
C THR A 178 -3.67 -0.57 9.66
N THR A 179 -2.41 -0.24 9.94
CA THR A 179 -1.27 -1.12 9.66
C THR A 179 -1.31 -2.37 10.56
N ILE A 180 -1.62 -2.23 11.83
CA ILE A 180 -1.81 -3.38 12.72
C ILE A 180 -3.02 -4.21 12.27
N ALA A 181 -4.14 -3.56 11.97
CA ALA A 181 -5.38 -4.22 11.55
C ALA A 181 -5.23 -5.05 10.28
N LYS A 182 -4.36 -4.67 9.34
CA LYS A 182 -4.10 -5.44 8.11
C LYS A 182 -3.08 -6.57 8.30
N ILE A 183 -2.12 -6.42 9.19
CA ILE A 183 -1.08 -7.43 9.41
C ILE A 183 -1.63 -8.65 10.15
N VAL A 184 -2.44 -8.45 11.18
CA VAL A 184 -3.00 -9.54 12.01
C VAL A 184 -3.75 -10.60 11.18
N PRO A 185 -4.72 -10.26 10.32
CA PRO A 185 -5.45 -11.26 9.55
C PRO A 185 -4.59 -11.94 8.48
N ILE A 186 -3.58 -11.27 7.94
CA ILE A 186 -2.66 -11.87 6.98
C ILE A 186 -1.83 -12.97 7.66
N PHE A 187 -1.28 -12.70 8.86
CA PHE A 187 -0.55 -13.71 9.61
C PHE A 187 -1.45 -14.84 10.11
N ALA A 188 -2.66 -14.52 10.55
CA ALA A 188 -3.65 -15.54 10.90
C ALA A 188 -3.96 -16.43 9.70
N PHE A 189 -4.19 -15.83 8.52
CA PHE A 189 -4.38 -16.58 7.27
C PHE A 189 -3.18 -17.50 6.98
N ILE A 190 -1.96 -16.97 6.96
CA ILE A 190 -0.75 -17.76 6.67
C ILE A 190 -0.63 -18.94 7.64
N ALA A 191 -0.82 -18.69 8.94
CA ALA A 191 -0.74 -19.73 9.96
C ALA A 191 -1.80 -20.83 9.74
N ILE A 192 -3.07 -20.45 9.58
CA ILE A 192 -4.18 -21.39 9.38
C ILE A 192 -4.02 -22.13 8.03
N ALA A 193 -3.69 -21.41 6.97
CA ALA A 193 -3.49 -21.96 5.64
C ALA A 193 -2.35 -22.99 5.59
N ALA A 194 -1.28 -22.78 6.36
CA ALA A 194 -0.18 -23.74 6.47
C ALA A 194 -0.62 -25.07 7.09
N PHE A 195 -1.58 -25.05 8.03
CA PHE A 195 -2.16 -26.28 8.60
C PHE A 195 -3.18 -26.96 7.69
N GLY A 196 -3.92 -26.16 6.90
CA GLY A 196 -4.93 -26.66 5.95
C GLY A 196 -4.35 -26.98 4.56
N PHE A 197 -3.04 -26.95 4.37
CA PHE A 197 -2.40 -27.13 3.06
C PHE A 197 -2.43 -28.59 2.62
N HIS A 198 -2.98 -28.85 1.44
CA HIS A 198 -3.03 -30.15 0.77
C HIS A 198 -2.10 -30.15 -0.44
N TYR A 199 -1.02 -30.95 -0.36
CA TYR A 199 -0.03 -31.04 -1.43
C TYR A 199 -0.63 -31.50 -2.77
N ASP A 200 -1.59 -32.40 -2.74
CA ASP A 200 -2.22 -32.96 -3.95
C ASP A 200 -2.99 -31.87 -4.75
N LEU A 201 -3.62 -30.92 -4.04
CA LEU A 201 -4.26 -29.78 -4.69
C LEU A 201 -3.22 -28.84 -5.31
N PHE A 202 -2.13 -28.59 -4.60
CA PHE A 202 -1.06 -27.71 -5.07
C PHE A 202 -0.38 -28.20 -6.34
N VAL A 203 -0.16 -29.55 -6.47
CA VAL A 203 0.48 -30.13 -7.65
C VAL A 203 -0.51 -30.48 -8.76
N PHE A 204 -1.81 -30.39 -8.51
CA PHE A 204 -2.84 -30.61 -9.51
C PHE A 204 -2.70 -29.58 -10.64
N ASP A 205 -2.56 -30.07 -11.88
CA ASP A 205 -2.28 -29.25 -13.07
C ASP A 205 -1.17 -28.21 -12.85
N PHE A 206 -0.05 -28.65 -12.26
CA PHE A 206 1.05 -27.78 -11.78
C PHE A 206 1.57 -26.81 -12.86
N TRP A 207 1.59 -27.25 -14.11
CA TRP A 207 2.04 -26.43 -15.25
C TRP A 207 0.91 -25.76 -16.03
N GLY A 208 -0.34 -26.02 -15.70
CA GLY A 208 -1.50 -25.42 -16.34
C GLY A 208 -1.83 -25.98 -17.71
N GLU A 209 -1.45 -27.23 -18.00
CA GLU A 209 -1.68 -27.87 -19.29
C GLU A 209 -3.18 -28.10 -19.57
N GLN A 210 -3.95 -28.40 -18.50
CA GLN A 210 -5.39 -28.63 -18.59
C GLN A 210 -6.22 -27.34 -18.48
N SER A 211 -5.60 -26.25 -18.04
CA SER A 211 -6.29 -24.99 -17.67
C SER A 211 -6.57 -24.06 -18.83
N GLY A 212 -6.01 -24.30 -20.01
CA GLY A 212 -6.17 -23.42 -21.19
C GLY A 212 -5.55 -22.02 -21.03
N LEU A 213 -4.62 -21.83 -20.07
CA LEU A 213 -4.00 -20.53 -19.75
C LEU A 213 -2.86 -20.13 -20.71
N GLY A 214 -2.63 -20.90 -21.75
CA GLY A 214 -1.53 -20.68 -22.69
C GLY A 214 -0.21 -21.32 -22.25
N SER A 215 0.88 -20.89 -22.86
CA SER A 215 2.22 -21.42 -22.55
C SER A 215 2.68 -20.99 -21.14
N ILE A 216 3.69 -21.71 -20.59
CA ILE A 216 4.33 -21.33 -19.32
C ILE A 216 4.83 -19.89 -19.34
N VAL A 217 5.32 -19.42 -20.50
CA VAL A 217 5.80 -18.03 -20.68
C VAL A 217 4.64 -17.04 -20.61
N ASP A 218 3.51 -17.33 -21.26
CA ASP A 218 2.31 -16.47 -21.21
C ASP A 218 1.76 -16.39 -19.79
N GLN A 219 1.63 -17.51 -19.11
CA GLN A 219 1.18 -17.58 -17.72
C GLN A 219 2.11 -16.78 -16.80
N THR A 220 3.42 -16.98 -16.92
CA THR A 220 4.41 -16.24 -16.12
C THR A 220 4.33 -14.74 -16.38
N ARG A 221 4.20 -14.33 -17.65
CA ARG A 221 4.04 -12.92 -18.03
C ARG A 221 2.77 -12.31 -17.43
N ASN A 222 1.65 -13.01 -17.55
CA ASN A 222 0.36 -12.52 -17.06
C ASN A 222 0.35 -12.35 -15.53
N MET A 223 0.89 -13.32 -14.77
CA MET A 223 0.98 -13.18 -13.32
C MET A 223 1.96 -12.08 -12.89
N MET A 224 3.04 -11.84 -13.65
CA MET A 224 3.98 -10.76 -13.37
C MET A 224 3.33 -9.38 -13.48
N LEU A 225 2.35 -9.17 -14.35
CA LEU A 225 1.56 -7.93 -14.41
C LEU A 225 0.82 -7.69 -13.09
N VAL A 226 0.29 -8.74 -12.47
CA VAL A 226 -0.33 -8.64 -11.13
C VAL A 226 0.70 -8.26 -10.07
N THR A 227 1.91 -8.84 -10.13
CA THR A 227 2.95 -8.59 -9.12
C THR A 227 3.52 -7.17 -9.18
N VAL A 228 3.54 -6.52 -10.35
CA VAL A 228 3.98 -5.12 -10.46
C VAL A 228 3.12 -4.21 -9.58
N TRP A 229 1.81 -4.42 -9.57
CA TRP A 229 0.90 -3.60 -8.77
C TRP A 229 1.07 -3.77 -7.25
N VAL A 230 1.30 -5.00 -6.77
CA VAL A 230 1.39 -5.26 -5.33
C VAL A 230 2.69 -4.77 -4.69
N PHE A 231 3.69 -4.38 -5.48
CA PHE A 231 4.96 -3.82 -5.00
C PHE A 231 5.05 -2.30 -5.06
N ILE A 232 4.00 -1.61 -5.54
CA ILE A 232 3.92 -0.16 -5.45
C ILE A 232 3.92 0.21 -3.96
N GLY A 233 4.76 1.19 -3.59
CA GLY A 233 5.00 1.57 -2.20
C GLY A 233 6.39 1.18 -1.69
N ILE A 234 7.21 0.43 -2.46
CA ILE A 234 8.61 0.13 -2.12
C ILE A 234 9.44 1.39 -1.93
N GLU A 235 9.07 2.46 -2.62
CA GLU A 235 9.66 3.81 -2.54
C GLU A 235 9.27 4.56 -1.25
N GLY A 236 8.33 4.04 -0.45
CA GLY A 236 7.75 4.74 0.70
C GLY A 236 8.77 5.31 1.69
N ALA A 237 9.84 4.56 2.01
CA ALA A 237 10.89 5.09 2.89
C ALA A 237 11.66 6.26 2.25
N SER A 238 11.83 6.28 0.91
CA SER A 238 12.55 7.35 0.21
C SER A 238 11.74 8.65 0.17
N ILE A 239 10.42 8.57 0.12
CA ILE A 239 9.52 9.73 0.18
C ILE A 239 9.61 10.41 1.55
N TYR A 240 9.70 9.62 2.63
CA TYR A 240 9.80 10.12 4.00
C TYR A 240 11.25 10.29 4.49
N SER A 241 12.23 10.29 3.59
CA SER A 241 13.65 10.36 3.92
C SER A 241 14.05 11.57 4.77
N LYS A 242 13.40 12.74 4.60
CA LYS A 242 13.59 13.93 5.44
C LYS A 242 13.29 13.70 6.91
N ARG A 243 12.32 12.82 7.19
CA ARG A 243 11.86 12.51 8.56
C ARG A 243 12.64 11.38 9.20
N ALA A 244 13.59 10.75 8.50
CA ALA A 244 14.42 9.69 9.07
C ALA A 244 15.39 10.27 10.13
N ARG A 245 15.51 9.57 11.28
CA ARG A 245 16.50 9.90 12.31
C ARG A 245 17.92 9.74 11.76
N ASN A 246 18.14 8.69 10.97
CA ASN A 246 19.40 8.43 10.29
C ASN A 246 19.10 8.12 8.81
N ARG A 247 19.75 8.82 7.89
CA ARG A 247 19.55 8.64 6.44
C ARG A 247 19.90 7.24 5.95
N LYS A 248 20.88 6.57 6.57
CA LYS A 248 21.24 5.19 6.22
C LYS A 248 20.11 4.19 6.49
N ASP A 249 19.25 4.53 7.45
CA ASP A 249 18.12 3.67 7.81
C ASP A 249 17.07 3.59 6.69
N VAL A 250 16.98 4.61 5.82
CA VAL A 250 16.05 4.62 4.67
C VAL A 250 16.29 3.43 3.75
N GLY A 251 17.55 3.22 3.32
CA GLY A 251 17.90 2.11 2.44
C GLY A 251 17.72 0.74 3.12
N THR A 252 18.12 0.63 4.39
CA THR A 252 17.92 -0.61 5.17
C THR A 252 16.44 -0.93 5.35
N ALA A 253 15.62 0.09 5.66
CA ALA A 253 14.17 -0.08 5.80
C ALA A 253 13.51 -0.54 4.49
N THR A 254 13.95 -0.01 3.35
CA THR A 254 13.45 -0.42 2.03
C THR A 254 13.73 -1.90 1.77
N ILE A 255 14.97 -2.37 1.99
CA ILE A 255 15.34 -3.77 1.72
C ILE A 255 14.62 -4.72 2.69
N VAL A 256 14.68 -4.45 4.00
CA VAL A 256 14.08 -5.31 5.02
C VAL A 256 12.55 -5.36 4.85
N GLY A 257 11.94 -4.20 4.66
CA GLY A 257 10.49 -4.10 4.40
C GLY A 257 10.08 -4.86 3.15
N PHE A 258 10.84 -4.70 2.06
CA PHE A 258 10.58 -5.42 0.81
C PHE A 258 10.67 -6.95 0.98
N ILE A 259 11.76 -7.46 1.58
CA ILE A 259 11.93 -8.92 1.78
C ILE A 259 10.78 -9.49 2.62
N PHE A 260 10.39 -8.77 3.67
CA PHE A 260 9.26 -9.16 4.51
C PHE A 260 7.95 -9.22 3.70
N VAL A 261 7.64 -8.18 2.93
CA VAL A 261 6.42 -8.14 2.11
C VAL A 261 6.44 -9.21 1.03
N LEU A 262 7.57 -9.41 0.34
CA LEU A 262 7.72 -10.48 -0.66
C LEU A 262 7.40 -11.85 -0.05
N ALA A 263 7.97 -12.16 1.13
CA ALA A 263 7.70 -13.42 1.80
C ALA A 263 6.21 -13.58 2.13
N VAL A 264 5.56 -12.53 2.64
CA VAL A 264 4.13 -12.54 2.95
C VAL A 264 3.28 -12.78 1.70
N LEU A 265 3.54 -12.05 0.60
CA LEU A 265 2.78 -12.18 -0.64
C LEU A 265 2.93 -13.57 -1.27
N VAL A 266 4.15 -14.09 -1.30
CA VAL A 266 4.44 -15.45 -1.79
C VAL A 266 3.71 -16.49 -0.95
N LEU A 267 3.77 -16.39 0.38
CA LEU A 267 3.10 -17.34 1.28
C LEU A 267 1.58 -17.28 1.12
N VAL A 268 0.98 -16.10 1.12
CA VAL A 268 -0.47 -15.94 0.90
C VAL A 268 -0.90 -16.61 -0.41
N ASN A 269 -0.15 -16.38 -1.47
CA ASN A 269 -0.51 -16.89 -2.79
C ASN A 269 -0.31 -18.40 -2.91
N LEU A 270 0.87 -18.92 -2.56
CA LEU A 270 1.16 -20.35 -2.71
C LEU A 270 0.35 -21.23 -1.76
N LEU A 271 0.11 -20.78 -0.52
CA LEU A 271 -0.73 -21.51 0.42
C LEU A 271 -2.18 -21.61 -0.04
N SER A 272 -2.72 -20.57 -0.67
CA SER A 272 -4.09 -20.60 -1.22
C SER A 272 -4.29 -21.72 -2.23
N LEU A 273 -3.29 -22.01 -3.08
CA LEU A 273 -3.33 -23.08 -4.08
C LEU A 273 -3.31 -24.49 -3.47
N GLY A 274 -2.95 -24.63 -2.22
CA GLY A 274 -3.04 -25.89 -1.48
C GLY A 274 -4.33 -26.05 -0.67
N ILE A 275 -5.23 -25.07 -0.70
CA ILE A 275 -6.51 -25.11 0.01
C ILE A 275 -7.66 -25.35 -0.96
N MET A 276 -7.66 -24.70 -2.10
CA MET A 276 -8.67 -24.80 -3.15
C MET A 276 -8.03 -25.06 -4.50
N GLN A 277 -8.78 -25.64 -5.45
CA GLN A 277 -8.31 -25.77 -6.82
C GLN A 277 -8.12 -24.39 -7.45
N ARG A 278 -7.06 -24.24 -8.25
CA ARG A 278 -6.75 -22.99 -8.95
C ARG A 278 -7.94 -22.39 -9.68
N ALA A 279 -8.71 -23.22 -10.40
CA ALA A 279 -9.88 -22.78 -11.18
C ALA A 279 -10.97 -22.18 -10.27
N GLU A 280 -11.21 -22.77 -9.12
CA GLU A 280 -12.16 -22.27 -8.12
C GLU A 280 -11.69 -20.94 -7.53
N ILE A 281 -10.39 -20.84 -7.18
CA ILE A 281 -9.82 -19.58 -6.66
C ILE A 281 -9.96 -18.46 -7.70
N ALA A 282 -9.76 -18.76 -8.98
CA ALA A 282 -9.81 -17.78 -10.06
C ALA A 282 -11.22 -17.15 -10.25
N GLU A 283 -12.26 -17.85 -9.84
CA GLU A 283 -13.66 -17.40 -9.94
C GLU A 283 -14.16 -16.69 -8.67
N LEU A 284 -13.35 -16.66 -7.60
CA LEU A 284 -13.73 -15.99 -6.37
C LEU A 284 -13.87 -14.47 -6.57
N PRO A 285 -14.80 -13.83 -5.86
CA PRO A 285 -14.94 -12.38 -5.87
C PRO A 285 -13.73 -11.69 -5.20
N ASP A 286 -13.58 -10.40 -5.43
CA ASP A 286 -12.56 -9.57 -4.79
C ASP A 286 -12.52 -9.76 -3.27
N ALA A 287 -11.30 -9.61 -2.71
CA ALA A 287 -10.94 -10.00 -1.36
C ALA A 287 -11.11 -11.51 -1.11
N SER A 288 -10.67 -12.33 -2.08
CA SER A 288 -10.78 -13.79 -2.07
C SER A 288 -10.07 -14.49 -0.91
N MET A 289 -9.09 -13.83 -0.26
CA MET A 289 -8.38 -14.42 0.88
C MET A 289 -9.34 -14.87 2.00
N GLY A 290 -10.47 -14.17 2.18
CA GLY A 290 -11.52 -14.56 3.14
C GLY A 290 -12.24 -15.83 2.74
N ASP A 291 -12.54 -15.98 1.45
CA ASP A 291 -13.23 -17.15 0.91
C ASP A 291 -12.32 -18.38 0.96
N VAL A 292 -11.05 -18.23 0.59
CA VAL A 292 -10.06 -19.30 0.76
C VAL A 292 -9.89 -19.71 2.23
N LEU A 293 -9.87 -18.75 3.16
CA LEU A 293 -9.82 -19.07 4.59
C LEU A 293 -11.06 -19.84 5.05
N ALA A 294 -12.22 -19.51 4.51
CA ALA A 294 -13.48 -20.13 4.89
C ALA A 294 -13.55 -21.62 4.55
N GLU A 295 -12.80 -22.12 3.57
CA GLU A 295 -12.68 -23.54 3.26
C GLU A 295 -12.09 -24.33 4.44
N ILE A 296 -11.24 -23.71 5.26
CA ILE A 296 -10.62 -24.39 6.41
C ILE A 296 -11.44 -24.20 7.69
N VAL A 297 -11.87 -22.96 7.93
CA VAL A 297 -12.43 -22.56 9.24
C VAL A 297 -13.94 -22.31 9.21
N GLY A 298 -14.56 -22.41 8.02
CA GLY A 298 -15.97 -22.13 7.82
C GLY A 298 -16.28 -20.63 7.61
N PRO A 299 -17.56 -20.26 7.51
CA PRO A 299 -18.02 -18.94 7.05
C PRO A 299 -17.48 -17.74 7.85
N TRP A 300 -17.05 -17.93 9.10
CA TRP A 300 -16.50 -16.86 9.91
C TRP A 300 -15.17 -16.32 9.33
N GLY A 301 -14.44 -17.13 8.53
CA GLY A 301 -13.23 -16.70 7.84
C GLY A 301 -13.47 -15.52 6.89
N VAL A 302 -14.59 -15.53 6.16
CA VAL A 302 -15.00 -14.41 5.29
C VAL A 302 -15.23 -13.15 6.12
N TRP A 303 -15.96 -13.24 7.24
CA TRP A 303 -16.23 -12.11 8.13
C TRP A 303 -14.92 -11.52 8.69
N PHE A 304 -14.05 -12.38 9.20
CA PHE A 304 -12.80 -11.98 9.81
C PHE A 304 -11.90 -11.19 8.83
N VAL A 305 -11.70 -11.74 7.64
CA VAL A 305 -10.88 -11.09 6.62
C VAL A 305 -11.56 -9.84 6.07
N SER A 306 -12.87 -9.87 5.82
CA SER A 306 -13.59 -8.72 5.26
C SER A 306 -13.57 -7.50 6.19
N ILE A 307 -13.75 -7.69 7.49
CA ILE A 307 -13.62 -6.59 8.48
C ILE A 307 -12.22 -6.00 8.43
N ALA A 308 -11.20 -6.85 8.36
CA ALA A 308 -9.82 -6.40 8.26
C ALA A 308 -9.53 -5.65 6.95
N VAL A 309 -10.07 -6.11 5.82
CA VAL A 309 -9.99 -5.41 4.53
C VAL A 309 -10.61 -4.02 4.63
N ILE A 310 -11.82 -3.91 5.18
CA ILE A 310 -12.52 -2.63 5.34
C ILE A 310 -11.66 -1.64 6.13
N ILE A 311 -11.14 -2.06 7.29
CA ILE A 311 -10.30 -1.20 8.14
C ILE A 311 -8.99 -0.84 7.41
N SER A 312 -8.34 -1.83 6.77
CA SER A 312 -7.08 -1.65 6.04
C SER A 312 -7.23 -0.65 4.89
N VAL A 313 -8.27 -0.84 4.07
CA VAL A 313 -8.48 -0.04 2.86
C VAL A 313 -8.87 1.40 3.21
N LEU A 314 -9.68 1.62 4.26
CA LEU A 314 -9.99 2.97 4.73
C LEU A 314 -8.72 3.74 5.13
N GLY A 315 -7.79 3.10 5.83
CA GLY A 315 -6.52 3.73 6.19
C GLY A 315 -5.57 3.91 5.00
N ALA A 316 -5.50 2.93 4.11
CA ALA A 316 -4.70 3.02 2.89
C ALA A 316 -5.20 4.16 1.99
N LEU A 317 -6.51 4.28 1.80
CA LEU A 317 -7.13 5.33 1.00
C LEU A 317 -6.73 6.74 1.49
N LEU A 318 -6.77 6.99 2.81
CA LEU A 318 -6.35 8.25 3.39
C LEU A 318 -4.89 8.57 3.07
N ALA A 319 -4.00 7.59 3.28
CA ALA A 319 -2.56 7.74 3.05
C ALA A 319 -2.23 7.97 1.57
N TRP A 320 -2.86 7.23 0.67
CA TRP A 320 -2.60 7.32 -0.76
C TRP A 320 -3.21 8.57 -1.41
N ILE A 321 -4.36 9.06 -0.93
CA ILE A 321 -4.89 10.36 -1.38
C ILE A 321 -3.92 11.49 -0.99
N LEU A 322 -3.40 11.48 0.25
CA LEU A 322 -2.40 12.46 0.67
C LEU A 322 -1.13 12.37 -0.19
N LEU A 323 -0.63 11.16 -0.43
CA LEU A 323 0.55 10.92 -1.26
C LEU A 323 0.39 11.46 -2.69
N CYS A 324 -0.80 11.28 -3.30
CA CYS A 324 -1.10 11.89 -4.60
C CYS A 324 -0.97 13.41 -4.56
N GLY A 325 -1.48 14.04 -3.50
CA GLY A 325 -1.37 15.50 -3.33
C GLY A 325 0.08 15.96 -3.21
N GLU A 326 0.88 15.29 -2.38
CA GLU A 326 2.31 15.58 -2.18
C GLU A 326 3.12 15.35 -3.47
N THR A 327 2.83 14.31 -4.23
CA THR A 327 3.51 13.99 -5.50
C THR A 327 3.35 15.10 -6.54
N MET A 328 2.20 15.77 -6.58
CA MET A 328 1.96 16.90 -7.50
C MET A 328 2.45 18.23 -6.93
N GLN A 329 2.48 18.38 -5.61
CA GLN A 329 2.85 19.63 -4.94
C GLN A 329 4.33 19.97 -5.18
N ILE A 330 5.22 19.01 -5.14
CA ILE A 330 6.67 19.22 -5.27
C ILE A 330 7.06 19.76 -6.65
N PRO A 331 6.66 19.14 -7.79
CA PRO A 331 6.89 19.71 -9.11
C PRO A 331 6.24 21.10 -9.31
N GLY A 332 5.11 21.36 -8.63
CA GLY A 332 4.47 22.68 -8.63
C GLY A 332 5.28 23.76 -7.90
N THR A 333 6.04 23.36 -6.86
CA THR A 333 6.95 24.28 -6.13
C THR A 333 8.23 24.52 -6.92
N ASP A 334 8.75 23.50 -7.59
CA ASP A 334 10.01 23.54 -8.35
C ASP A 334 9.86 24.18 -9.74
N GLY A 335 8.65 24.49 -10.17
CA GLY A 335 8.38 25.11 -11.48
C GLY A 335 8.33 24.11 -12.66
N THR A 336 8.42 22.81 -12.43
CA THR A 336 8.22 21.76 -13.45
C THR A 336 6.73 21.55 -13.76
N MET A 337 5.84 21.98 -12.85
CA MET A 337 4.40 22.05 -13.03
C MET A 337 3.86 23.45 -12.71
N PRO A 338 2.62 23.78 -13.10
CA PRO A 338 2.01 25.04 -12.73
C PRO A 338 2.05 25.29 -11.23
N SER A 339 2.45 26.48 -10.79
CA SER A 339 2.56 26.88 -9.38
C SER A 339 1.26 26.75 -8.57
N PHE A 340 0.13 26.58 -9.26
CA PHE A 340 -1.16 26.26 -8.66
C PHE A 340 -1.09 25.00 -7.79
N PHE A 341 -0.37 23.96 -8.24
CA PHE A 341 -0.21 22.69 -7.51
C PHE A 341 0.71 22.83 -6.30
N GLY A 342 1.68 23.76 -6.35
CA GLY A 342 2.66 23.95 -5.27
C GLY A 342 2.12 24.65 -4.02
N ARG A 343 0.88 25.15 -4.04
CA ARG A 343 0.30 25.93 -2.93
C ARG A 343 -0.18 25.03 -1.80
N LEU A 344 0.26 25.35 -0.58
CA LEU A 344 -0.24 24.76 0.66
C LEU A 344 -1.33 25.65 1.26
N ASN A 345 -2.26 25.06 2.00
CA ASN A 345 -3.24 25.78 2.80
C ASN A 345 -2.68 26.14 4.19
N GLU A 346 -3.50 26.75 5.06
CA GLU A 346 -3.13 27.13 6.43
C GLU A 346 -2.78 25.95 7.32
N ASN A 347 -3.11 24.72 6.93
CA ASN A 347 -2.81 23.48 7.65
C ASN A 347 -1.67 22.67 7.00
N ASP A 348 -0.83 23.31 6.18
CA ASP A 348 0.28 22.69 5.45
C ASP A 348 -0.14 21.53 4.51
N ALA A 349 -1.40 21.51 4.08
CA ALA A 349 -1.90 20.51 3.13
C ALA A 349 -1.90 21.05 1.68
N PRO A 350 -1.54 20.26 0.67
CA PRO A 350 -1.54 20.66 -0.75
C PRO A 350 -2.96 20.65 -1.33
N ALA A 351 -3.82 21.57 -0.85
CA ALA A 351 -5.25 21.58 -1.08
C ALA A 351 -5.63 21.59 -2.57
N ASN A 352 -4.92 22.35 -3.40
CA ASN A 352 -5.20 22.42 -4.84
C ASN A 352 -4.84 21.12 -5.57
N ALA A 353 -3.69 20.52 -5.23
CA ALA A 353 -3.27 19.24 -5.78
C ALA A 353 -4.25 18.12 -5.38
N LEU A 354 -4.68 18.11 -4.11
CA LEU A 354 -5.68 17.19 -3.60
C LEU A 354 -7.04 17.36 -4.28
N LEU A 355 -7.47 18.61 -4.53
CA LEU A 355 -8.74 18.88 -5.20
C LEU A 355 -8.74 18.31 -6.61
N VAL A 356 -7.68 18.58 -7.41
CA VAL A 356 -7.57 18.05 -8.78
C VAL A 356 -7.50 16.52 -8.74
N THR A 357 -6.70 15.94 -7.85
CA THR A 357 -6.61 14.49 -7.66
C THR A 357 -7.98 13.88 -7.42
N ASN A 358 -8.75 14.43 -6.47
CA ASN A 358 -10.04 13.84 -6.10
C ASN A 358 -11.12 14.08 -7.16
N ILE A 359 -11.08 15.18 -7.92
CA ILE A 359 -11.96 15.37 -9.08
C ILE A 359 -11.67 14.29 -10.14
N VAL A 360 -10.41 14.05 -10.47
CA VAL A 360 -10.04 13.01 -11.47
C VAL A 360 -10.38 11.61 -10.93
N THR A 361 -10.09 11.33 -9.67
CA THR A 361 -10.50 10.08 -9.00
C THR A 361 -12.01 9.86 -9.08
N GLN A 362 -12.81 10.92 -8.84
CA GLN A 362 -14.27 10.87 -8.94
C GLN A 362 -14.75 10.55 -10.36
N VAL A 363 -14.14 11.18 -11.36
CA VAL A 363 -14.48 10.91 -12.78
C VAL A 363 -14.17 9.47 -13.15
N VAL A 364 -12.98 8.96 -12.77
CA VAL A 364 -12.61 7.56 -13.02
C VAL A 364 -13.50 6.61 -12.23
N LEU A 365 -13.85 6.93 -10.99
CA LEU A 365 -14.78 6.14 -10.19
C LEU A 365 -16.18 6.04 -10.85
N LEU A 366 -16.70 7.13 -11.41
CA LEU A 366 -17.94 7.09 -12.19
C LEU A 366 -17.81 6.24 -13.45
N ALA A 367 -16.65 6.28 -14.12
CA ALA A 367 -16.40 5.46 -15.31
C ALA A 367 -16.38 3.96 -15.01
N THR A 368 -16.14 3.53 -13.77
CA THR A 368 -16.19 2.12 -13.37
C THR A 368 -17.59 1.50 -13.51
N MET A 369 -18.64 2.32 -13.51
CA MET A 369 -20.01 1.85 -13.79
C MET A 369 -20.16 1.31 -15.23
N LEU A 370 -19.29 1.74 -16.16
CA LEU A 370 -19.29 1.33 -17.55
C LEU A 370 -18.40 0.11 -17.82
N SER A 371 -17.58 -0.29 -16.85
CA SER A 371 -16.63 -1.40 -16.99
C SER A 371 -16.50 -2.15 -15.65
N SER A 372 -16.65 -3.46 -15.70
CA SER A 372 -16.51 -4.34 -14.52
C SER A 372 -15.05 -4.59 -14.09
N ASN A 373 -14.05 -4.12 -14.86
CA ASN A 373 -12.64 -4.49 -14.67
C ASN A 373 -11.74 -3.30 -14.36
N VAL A 374 -11.95 -2.66 -13.21
CA VAL A 374 -11.13 -1.52 -12.72
C VAL A 374 -9.69 -1.91 -12.43
N TYR A 375 -9.45 -3.16 -12.02
CA TYR A 375 -8.12 -3.69 -11.75
C TYR A 375 -7.20 -3.58 -12.99
N TYR A 376 -7.71 -3.94 -14.16
CA TYR A 376 -6.94 -3.83 -15.41
C TYR A 376 -6.72 -2.37 -15.86
N LEU A 377 -7.59 -1.44 -15.50
CA LEU A 377 -7.39 -0.02 -15.80
C LEU A 377 -6.16 0.54 -15.04
N SER A 378 -5.90 0.10 -13.81
CA SER A 378 -4.70 0.51 -13.08
C SER A 378 -3.42 -0.07 -13.68
N LEU A 379 -3.48 -1.29 -14.23
CA LEU A 379 -2.33 -1.96 -14.84
C LEU A 379 -1.92 -1.37 -16.21
N ILE A 380 -2.86 -0.87 -16.99
CA ILE A 380 -2.58 -0.30 -18.32
C ILE A 380 -1.73 0.97 -18.23
N HIS A 381 -1.71 1.64 -17.09
CA HIS A 381 -1.02 2.93 -16.89
C HIS A 381 0.30 2.81 -16.12
N ILE A 382 0.68 1.61 -15.69
CA ILE A 382 1.97 1.28 -15.09
C ILE A 382 2.91 0.73 -16.15
#